data_0657c5b57673695290f5cdf5670b473e
#
_entry.id   0657c5b57673695290f5cdf5670b473e
#
_cell.length_a   1.000
_cell.length_b   1.000
_cell.length_c   1.000
_cell.angle_alpha   90.00
_cell.angle_beta   90.00
_cell.angle_gamma   90.00
#
_symmetry.space_group_name_H-M   'P 1'
#
loop_
_entity.id
_entity.type
_entity.pdbx_description
1 polymer ?
#
loop_
_entity_poly.entity_id
_entity_poly.type
_entity_poly.pdbx_seq_one_letter_code
_entity_poly.pdbx_strand_id
1 'polypeptide(L)'
;MRARAIRREPVRDRAQHFELGERGEALAIDQLERLGYHIVAANFSLPIGRNTRDAIVNAEIDVVAYDGPTLCFVEVKTRATAEFALPQTNVDLRKRRQIARAARGYRRMMGLAASPFRYDVVTVVAKPNDAHPRIELLKGFWTDEQLRKRNWQEQYWD
;
A
#
# COMPACT_ATOMS: atom_id res chain seq x y z
N MET A 1 22.80 23.95 20.12
CA MET A 1 21.82 22.90 19.79
C MET A 1 20.45 23.53 19.65
N ARG A 2 19.92 23.65 18.44
CA ARG A 2 18.57 24.16 18.21
C ARG A 2 17.62 22.97 18.13
N ALA A 3 16.71 22.88 19.08
CA ALA A 3 15.66 21.87 19.08
C ALA A 3 14.73 22.10 17.87
N ARG A 4 14.62 21.09 17.02
CA ARG A 4 13.70 21.06 15.90
C ARG A 4 12.29 20.93 16.46
N ALA A 5 11.51 22.01 16.41
CA ALA A 5 10.11 22.00 16.80
C ALA A 5 9.36 20.99 15.92
N ILE A 6 8.84 19.93 16.53
CA ILE A 6 7.92 19.02 15.90
C ILE A 6 6.61 19.79 15.72
N ARG A 7 6.33 20.26 14.50
CA ARG A 7 5.02 20.80 14.15
C ARG A 7 4.00 19.67 14.32
N ARG A 8 3.22 19.76 15.38
CA ARG A 8 2.01 18.93 15.50
C ARG A 8 0.99 19.51 14.55
N GLU A 9 0.59 18.74 13.55
CA GLU A 9 -0.53 19.10 12.67
C GLU A 9 -1.80 19.32 13.49
N PRO A 10 -2.60 20.35 13.18
CA PRO A 10 -3.85 20.62 13.88
C PRO A 10 -4.82 19.42 13.73
N VAL A 11 -5.60 19.17 14.78
CA VAL A 11 -6.54 18.02 14.87
C VAL A 11 -7.51 17.96 13.69
N ARG A 12 -7.90 19.11 13.12
CA ARG A 12 -8.75 19.19 11.92
C ARG A 12 -8.09 18.61 10.69
N ASP A 13 -6.79 18.82 10.48
CA ASP A 13 -6.06 18.25 9.33
C ASP A 13 -5.98 16.74 9.42
N ARG A 14 -5.77 16.19 10.61
CA ARG A 14 -5.73 14.73 10.81
C ARG A 14 -7.06 14.05 10.51
N ALA A 15 -8.17 14.65 10.93
CA ALA A 15 -9.51 14.13 10.64
C ALA A 15 -9.79 14.15 9.13
N GLN A 16 -9.45 15.26 8.45
CA GLN A 16 -9.63 15.36 7.01
C GLN A 16 -8.75 14.36 6.23
N HIS A 17 -7.51 14.15 6.65
CA HIS A 17 -6.63 13.13 6.05
C HIS A 17 -7.14 11.71 6.26
N PHE A 18 -7.69 11.42 7.42
CA PHE A 18 -8.29 10.13 7.73
C PHE A 18 -9.54 9.87 6.88
N GLU A 19 -10.46 10.83 6.83
CA GLU A 19 -11.67 10.75 5.98
C GLU A 19 -11.32 10.62 4.49
N LEU A 20 -10.29 11.34 4.02
CA LEU A 20 -9.82 11.23 2.64
C LEU A 20 -9.24 9.86 2.34
N GLY A 21 -8.48 9.28 3.29
CA GLY A 21 -7.92 7.93 3.19
C GLY A 21 -9.02 6.87 3.08
N GLU A 22 -10.01 6.89 3.98
CA GLU A 22 -11.14 5.96 3.96
C GLU A 22 -11.96 6.08 2.66
N ARG A 23 -12.23 7.31 2.23
CA ARG A 23 -12.91 7.55 0.96
C ARG A 23 -12.11 7.05 -0.22
N GLY A 24 -10.79 7.24 -0.21
CA GLY A 24 -9.89 6.77 -1.25
C GLY A 24 -9.87 5.25 -1.37
N GLU A 25 -9.85 4.53 -0.26
CA GLU A 25 -9.94 3.07 -0.24
C GLU A 25 -11.27 2.57 -0.80
N ALA A 26 -12.39 3.19 -0.41
CA ALA A 26 -13.70 2.85 -0.95
C ALA A 26 -13.80 3.08 -2.47
N LEU A 27 -13.25 4.21 -2.96
CA LEU A 27 -13.18 4.51 -4.39
C LEU A 27 -12.28 3.53 -5.14
N ALA A 28 -11.17 3.12 -4.55
CA ALA A 28 -10.26 2.13 -5.13
C ALA A 28 -10.94 0.77 -5.27
N ILE A 29 -11.65 0.31 -4.24
CA ILE A 29 -12.40 -0.95 -4.25
C ILE A 29 -13.48 -0.92 -5.35
N ASP A 30 -14.28 0.15 -5.41
CA ASP A 30 -15.31 0.31 -6.43
C ASP A 30 -14.70 0.25 -7.86
N GLN A 31 -13.58 0.93 -8.07
CA GLN A 31 -12.88 0.90 -9.37
C GLN A 31 -12.34 -0.49 -9.70
N LEU A 32 -11.76 -1.20 -8.74
CA LEU A 32 -11.25 -2.56 -8.93
C LEU A 32 -12.40 -3.52 -9.31
N GLU A 33 -13.53 -3.45 -8.64
CA GLU A 33 -14.71 -4.25 -8.96
C GLU A 33 -15.24 -3.95 -10.37
N ARG A 34 -15.28 -2.68 -10.76
CA ARG A 34 -15.67 -2.28 -12.14
C ARG A 34 -14.70 -2.80 -13.20
N LEU A 35 -13.43 -2.97 -12.86
CA LEU A 35 -12.40 -3.56 -13.73
C LEU A 35 -12.42 -5.09 -13.72
N GLY A 36 -13.34 -5.72 -12.99
CA GLY A 36 -13.52 -7.16 -12.95
C GLY A 36 -12.72 -7.88 -11.86
N TYR A 37 -12.10 -7.14 -10.93
CA TYR A 37 -11.45 -7.76 -9.76
C TYR A 37 -12.48 -8.32 -8.79
N HIS A 38 -12.16 -9.46 -8.22
CA HIS A 38 -12.92 -10.04 -7.13
C HIS A 38 -12.25 -9.71 -5.79
N ILE A 39 -12.89 -8.88 -4.98
CA ILE A 39 -12.35 -8.45 -3.69
C ILE A 39 -12.48 -9.58 -2.66
N VAL A 40 -11.37 -9.91 -2.02
CA VAL A 40 -11.29 -10.97 -1.00
C VAL A 40 -11.27 -10.38 0.40
N ALA A 41 -10.46 -9.34 0.61
CA ALA A 41 -10.33 -8.67 1.90
C ALA A 41 -9.94 -7.21 1.73
N ALA A 42 -10.30 -6.38 2.70
CA ALA A 42 -9.86 -5.00 2.81
C ALA A 42 -9.25 -4.78 4.20
N ASN A 43 -8.25 -3.91 4.28
CA ASN A 43 -7.54 -3.58 5.52
C ASN A 43 -7.05 -4.82 6.27
N PHE A 44 -6.42 -5.74 5.54
CA PHE A 44 -5.90 -6.98 6.09
C PHE A 44 -4.60 -6.73 6.83
N SER A 45 -4.57 -6.98 8.13
CA SER A 45 -3.40 -6.79 8.99
C SER A 45 -2.82 -8.13 9.45
N LEU A 46 -1.50 -8.24 9.43
CA LEU A 46 -0.76 -9.44 9.77
C LEU A 46 0.52 -9.08 10.53
N PRO A 47 0.87 -9.81 11.60
CA PRO A 47 2.18 -9.68 12.24
C PRO A 47 3.30 -10.09 11.29
N ILE A 48 4.31 -9.24 11.12
CA ILE A 48 5.46 -9.49 10.24
C ILE A 48 6.79 -9.64 10.98
N GLY A 49 6.81 -9.45 12.28
CA GLY A 49 7.99 -9.58 13.11
C GLY A 49 7.91 -8.76 14.38
N ARG A 50 9.06 -8.55 15.00
CA ARG A 50 9.21 -7.71 16.20
C ARG A 50 10.23 -6.60 15.94
N ASN A 51 10.04 -5.46 16.56
CA ASN A 51 11.00 -4.37 16.52
C ASN A 51 12.10 -4.55 17.58
N THR A 52 13.04 -3.63 17.65
CA THR A 52 14.16 -3.63 18.61
C THR A 52 13.72 -3.55 20.09
N ARG A 53 12.46 -3.18 20.36
CA ARG A 53 11.86 -3.14 21.70
C ARG A 53 10.99 -4.37 21.98
N ASP A 54 11.14 -5.43 21.19
CA ASP A 54 10.36 -6.68 21.26
C ASP A 54 8.84 -6.50 21.06
N ALA A 55 8.39 -5.38 20.55
CA ALA A 55 6.99 -5.15 20.23
C ALA A 55 6.64 -5.74 18.84
N ILE A 56 5.45 -6.35 18.74
CA ILE A 56 4.92 -6.91 17.49
C ILE A 56 4.76 -5.79 16.47
N VAL A 57 5.31 -5.99 15.28
CA VAL A 57 5.11 -5.12 14.12
C VAL A 57 4.10 -5.78 13.19
N ASN A 58 3.00 -5.06 12.92
CA ASN A 58 2.00 -5.47 11.94
C ASN A 58 2.22 -4.73 10.63
N ALA A 59 1.97 -5.42 9.52
CA ALA A 59 1.81 -4.80 8.22
C ALA A 59 0.37 -4.93 7.75
N GLU A 60 -0.12 -3.90 7.09
CA GLU A 60 -1.44 -3.83 6.53
C GLU A 60 -1.37 -3.87 5.01
N ILE A 61 -2.29 -4.62 4.41
CA ILE A 61 -2.56 -4.64 2.98
C ILE A 61 -3.93 -4.01 2.77
N ASP A 62 -3.98 -2.92 2.01
CA ASP A 62 -5.21 -2.17 1.85
C ASP A 62 -6.31 -2.98 1.19
N VAL A 63 -5.98 -3.72 0.12
CA VAL A 63 -6.93 -4.60 -0.57
C VAL A 63 -6.24 -5.89 -1.02
N VAL A 64 -6.90 -7.02 -0.78
CA VAL A 64 -6.56 -8.32 -1.36
C VAL A 64 -7.67 -8.69 -2.34
N ALA A 65 -7.31 -8.96 -3.59
CA ALA A 65 -8.28 -9.24 -4.65
C ALA A 65 -7.73 -10.22 -5.67
N TYR A 66 -8.61 -10.79 -6.49
CA TYR A 66 -8.24 -11.58 -7.65
C TYR A 66 -8.48 -10.81 -8.95
N ASP A 67 -7.49 -10.82 -9.83
CA ASP A 67 -7.61 -10.45 -11.24
C ASP A 67 -7.51 -11.74 -12.05
N GLY A 68 -8.67 -12.33 -12.40
CA GLY A 68 -8.70 -13.69 -12.93
C GLY A 68 -8.07 -14.68 -11.95
N PRO A 69 -7.07 -15.48 -12.37
CA PRO A 69 -6.38 -16.44 -11.51
C PRO A 69 -5.30 -15.80 -10.63
N THR A 70 -4.97 -14.53 -10.84
CA THR A 70 -3.86 -13.84 -10.17
C THR A 70 -4.33 -13.18 -8.87
N LEU A 71 -3.71 -13.57 -7.76
CA LEU A 71 -3.92 -12.93 -6.47
C LEU A 71 -3.18 -11.58 -6.45
N CYS A 72 -3.89 -10.50 -6.20
CA CYS A 72 -3.36 -9.14 -6.19
C CYS A 72 -3.36 -8.56 -4.78
N PHE A 73 -2.21 -8.07 -4.35
CA PHE A 73 -2.05 -7.29 -3.14
C PHE A 73 -1.97 -5.83 -3.55
N VAL A 74 -2.97 -5.06 -3.18
CA VAL A 74 -3.17 -3.70 -3.70
C VAL A 74 -2.92 -2.68 -2.59
N GLU A 75 -2.01 -1.76 -2.86
CA GLU A 75 -1.79 -0.56 -2.04
C GLU A 75 -2.56 0.61 -2.62
N VAL A 76 -3.28 1.32 -1.79
CA VAL A 76 -4.05 2.51 -2.17
C VAL A 76 -3.33 3.77 -1.73
N LYS A 77 -3.06 4.66 -2.67
CA LYS A 77 -2.47 5.98 -2.42
C LYS A 77 -3.44 7.08 -2.74
N THR A 78 -3.90 7.77 -1.71
CA THR A 78 -4.86 8.86 -1.83
C THR A 78 -4.18 10.21 -1.62
N ARG A 79 -4.52 11.18 -2.48
CA ARG A 79 -4.02 12.54 -2.41
C ARG A 79 -5.12 13.55 -2.73
N ALA A 80 -5.03 14.74 -2.11
CA ALA A 80 -5.94 15.84 -2.39
C ALA A 80 -5.61 16.57 -3.70
N THR A 81 -4.33 16.55 -4.12
CA THR A 81 -3.87 17.21 -5.36
C THR A 81 -2.79 16.37 -6.05
N ALA A 82 -2.70 16.50 -7.38
CA ALA A 82 -1.66 15.87 -8.17
C ALA A 82 -0.32 16.64 -8.19
N GLU A 83 -0.26 17.83 -7.58
CA GLU A 83 0.81 18.81 -7.78
C GLU A 83 2.17 18.44 -7.14
N PHE A 84 2.23 17.51 -6.17
CA PHE A 84 3.42 17.34 -5.34
C PHE A 84 4.17 16.03 -5.46
N ALA A 85 3.72 15.08 -6.26
CA ALA A 85 4.52 13.90 -6.61
C ALA A 85 3.89 13.16 -7.78
N LEU A 86 4.71 12.61 -8.65
CA LEU A 86 4.28 11.51 -9.48
C LEU A 86 3.75 10.41 -8.55
N PRO A 87 2.48 9.99 -8.68
CA PRO A 87 1.86 8.99 -7.80
C PRO A 87 2.71 7.72 -7.65
N GLN A 88 3.52 7.43 -8.65
CA GLN A 88 4.39 6.28 -8.77
C GLN A 88 5.54 6.26 -7.76
N THR A 89 5.92 7.41 -7.16
CA THR A 89 7.10 7.50 -6.28
C THR A 89 6.80 7.27 -4.80
N ASN A 90 5.54 7.08 -4.41
CA ASN A 90 5.11 7.15 -3.02
C ASN A 90 4.90 5.83 -2.29
N VAL A 91 5.10 4.70 -2.96
CA VAL A 91 5.27 3.43 -2.26
C VAL A 91 6.76 3.22 -2.08
N ASP A 92 7.30 3.72 -0.98
CA ASP A 92 8.73 3.62 -0.70
C ASP A 92 9.17 2.15 -0.50
N LEU A 93 10.46 1.91 -0.54
CA LEU A 93 11.04 0.58 -0.44
C LEU A 93 10.68 -0.12 0.88
N ARG A 94 10.65 0.62 1.98
CA ARG A 94 10.26 0.09 3.29
C ARG A 94 8.82 -0.42 3.28
N LYS A 95 7.89 0.35 2.73
CA LYS A 95 6.48 -0.04 2.61
C LYS A 95 6.31 -1.25 1.68
N ARG A 96 7.02 -1.27 0.54
CA ARG A 96 7.00 -2.42 -0.37
C ARG A 96 7.48 -3.70 0.32
N ARG A 97 8.54 -3.63 1.11
CA ARG A 97 9.04 -4.78 1.90
C ARG A 97 8.04 -5.24 2.95
N GLN A 98 7.38 -4.32 3.62
CA GLN A 98 6.33 -4.65 4.60
C GLN A 98 5.15 -5.36 3.93
N ILE A 99 4.67 -4.84 2.80
CA ILE A 99 3.59 -5.45 2.01
C ILE A 99 4.01 -6.84 1.52
N ALA A 100 5.23 -6.99 1.00
CA ALA A 100 5.74 -8.27 0.52
C ALA A 100 5.81 -9.32 1.64
N ARG A 101 6.20 -8.93 2.86
CA ARG A 101 6.20 -9.82 4.03
C ARG A 101 4.78 -10.22 4.44
N ALA A 102 3.85 -9.28 4.46
CA ALA A 102 2.45 -9.55 4.76
C ALA A 102 1.81 -10.44 3.68
N ALA A 103 2.08 -10.18 2.41
CA ALA A 103 1.61 -10.98 1.28
C ALA A 103 2.12 -12.42 1.32
N ARG A 104 3.38 -12.62 1.70
CA ARG A 104 3.96 -13.95 1.89
C ARG A 104 3.27 -14.70 3.03
N GLY A 105 3.03 -14.03 4.15
CA GLY A 105 2.31 -14.58 5.29
C GLY A 105 0.87 -14.95 4.94
N TYR A 106 0.17 -14.08 4.22
CA TYR A 106 -1.18 -14.34 3.72
C TYR A 106 -1.21 -15.57 2.81
N ARG A 107 -0.34 -15.65 1.82
CA ARG A 107 -0.26 -16.76 0.87
C ARG A 107 0.04 -18.10 1.58
N ARG A 108 0.93 -18.07 2.57
CA ARG A 108 1.24 -19.25 3.39
C ARG A 108 0.02 -19.69 4.21
N MET A 109 -0.64 -18.77 4.88
CA MET A 109 -1.80 -19.03 5.71
C MET A 109 -2.98 -19.59 4.90
N MET A 110 -3.16 -19.12 3.67
CA MET A 110 -4.24 -19.54 2.78
C MET A 110 -3.88 -20.73 1.87
N GLY A 111 -2.68 -21.31 2.00
CA GLY A 111 -2.24 -22.42 1.16
C GLY A 111 -1.98 -22.02 -0.30
N LEU A 112 -1.64 -20.77 -0.55
CA LEU A 112 -1.49 -20.17 -1.89
C LEU A 112 -0.02 -19.87 -2.25
N ALA A 113 0.94 -20.53 -1.60
CA ALA A 113 2.37 -20.25 -1.80
C ALA A 113 2.84 -20.46 -3.25
N ALA A 114 2.23 -21.40 -3.99
CA ALA A 114 2.55 -21.69 -5.39
C ALA A 114 1.63 -20.99 -6.41
N SER A 115 0.62 -20.25 -5.94
CA SER A 115 -0.32 -19.56 -6.82
C SER A 115 0.27 -18.28 -7.39
N PRO A 116 -0.11 -17.88 -8.62
CA PRO A 116 0.34 -16.63 -9.19
C PRO A 116 -0.16 -15.43 -8.36
N PHE A 117 0.70 -14.46 -8.17
CA PHE A 117 0.36 -13.24 -7.42
C PHE A 117 1.07 -12.02 -7.99
N ARG A 118 0.58 -10.85 -7.63
CA ARG A 118 1.07 -9.57 -8.12
C ARG A 118 0.87 -8.47 -7.10
N TYR A 119 1.73 -7.46 -7.12
CA TYR A 119 1.56 -6.23 -6.36
C TYR A 119 1.05 -5.13 -7.28
N ASP A 120 -0.10 -4.57 -6.94
CA ASP A 120 -0.73 -3.48 -7.68
C ASP A 120 -0.81 -2.22 -6.80
N VAL A 121 -0.85 -1.06 -7.42
CA VAL A 121 -1.08 0.21 -6.74
C VAL A 121 -2.28 0.90 -7.39
N VAL A 122 -3.20 1.38 -6.56
CA VAL A 122 -4.27 2.29 -6.98
C VAL A 122 -3.97 3.67 -6.44
N THR A 123 -3.89 4.63 -7.32
CA THR A 123 -3.77 6.04 -6.95
C THR A 123 -5.12 6.72 -7.05
N VAL A 124 -5.48 7.47 -6.04
CA VAL A 124 -6.73 8.23 -5.97
C VAL A 124 -6.38 9.70 -5.74
N VAL A 125 -6.73 10.56 -6.66
CA VAL A 125 -6.65 12.01 -6.51
C VAL A 125 -8.08 12.53 -6.37
N ALA A 126 -8.44 12.97 -5.17
CA ALA A 126 -9.78 13.43 -4.85
C ALA A 126 -9.70 14.63 -3.92
N LYS A 127 -10.32 15.74 -4.32
CA LYS A 127 -10.57 16.88 -3.44
C LYS A 127 -11.76 16.58 -2.51
N PRO A 128 -11.88 17.26 -1.35
CA PRO A 128 -13.10 17.20 -0.57
C PRO A 128 -14.31 17.51 -1.44
N ASN A 129 -15.34 16.66 -1.40
CA ASN A 129 -16.57 16.76 -2.21
C ASN A 129 -16.35 16.71 -3.73
N ASP A 130 -15.26 16.10 -4.20
CA ASP A 130 -15.01 15.92 -5.63
C ASP A 130 -16.02 14.93 -6.24
N ALA A 131 -16.76 15.38 -7.25
CA ALA A 131 -17.70 14.54 -7.98
C ALA A 131 -17.01 13.60 -8.98
N HIS A 132 -15.77 13.94 -9.38
CA HIS A 132 -15.01 13.23 -10.41
C HIS A 132 -13.56 12.95 -9.94
N PRO A 133 -13.35 12.08 -8.94
CA PRO A 133 -12.01 11.72 -8.52
C PRO A 133 -11.26 11.02 -9.65
N ARG A 134 -9.97 11.30 -9.74
CA ARG A 134 -9.09 10.62 -10.69
C ARG A 134 -8.53 9.36 -10.03
N ILE A 135 -8.81 8.20 -10.61
CA ILE A 135 -8.38 6.90 -10.10
C ILE A 135 -7.57 6.20 -11.19
N GLU A 136 -6.38 5.73 -10.84
CA GLU A 136 -5.47 5.03 -11.74
C GLU A 136 -5.00 3.73 -11.11
N LEU A 137 -5.06 2.64 -11.85
CA LEU A 137 -4.54 1.33 -11.47
C LEU A 137 -3.20 1.08 -12.14
N LEU A 138 -2.18 0.78 -11.34
CA LEU A 138 -0.84 0.44 -11.77
C LEU A 138 -0.59 -1.04 -11.46
N LYS A 139 -0.76 -1.91 -12.45
CA LYS A 139 -0.57 -3.35 -12.30
C LYS A 139 0.91 -3.71 -12.26
N GLY A 140 1.28 -4.63 -11.36
CA GLY A 140 2.64 -5.16 -11.29
C GLY A 140 3.67 -4.06 -10.96
N PHE A 141 3.37 -3.21 -9.99
CA PHE A 141 4.18 -2.04 -9.68
C PHE A 141 5.59 -2.39 -9.15
N TRP A 142 5.74 -3.53 -8.47
CA TRP A 142 7.04 -4.10 -8.11
C TRP A 142 6.96 -5.63 -8.03
N THR A 143 8.11 -6.26 -7.88
CA THR A 143 8.24 -7.71 -7.69
C THR A 143 9.14 -8.03 -6.50
N ASP A 144 9.00 -9.22 -5.93
CA ASP A 144 9.89 -9.71 -4.86
C ASP A 144 11.35 -9.76 -5.31
N GLU A 145 11.59 -10.05 -6.58
CA GLU A 145 12.93 -10.09 -7.16
C GLU A 145 13.63 -8.72 -7.13
N GLN A 146 12.91 -7.65 -7.42
CA GLN A 146 13.42 -6.28 -7.33
C GLN A 146 13.84 -5.92 -5.91
N LEU A 147 13.10 -6.39 -4.91
CA LEU A 147 13.43 -6.18 -3.49
C LEU A 147 14.71 -6.93 -3.09
N ARG A 148 14.94 -8.12 -3.64
CA ARG A 148 16.15 -8.93 -3.36
C ARG A 148 17.39 -8.35 -4.03
N LYS A 149 17.33 -7.97 -5.30
CA LYS A 149 18.48 -7.42 -6.06
C LYS A 149 19.09 -6.19 -5.36
N ARG A 150 18.29 -5.36 -4.75
CA ARG A 150 18.77 -4.18 -4.03
C ARG A 150 19.51 -4.53 -2.74
N ASN A 151 19.14 -5.61 -2.07
CA ASN A 151 19.88 -6.09 -0.87
C ASN A 151 21.28 -6.58 -1.22
N TRP A 152 21.49 -7.16 -2.42
CA TRP A 152 22.81 -7.59 -2.86
C TRP A 152 23.75 -6.41 -3.19
N GLN A 153 23.23 -5.34 -3.75
CA GLN A 153 24.01 -4.14 -4.05
C GLN A 153 24.42 -3.37 -2.79
N GLU A 154 23.59 -3.35 -1.77
CA GLU A 154 23.92 -2.70 -0.49
C GLU A 154 24.99 -3.47 0.31
N GLN A 155 25.16 -4.78 0.11
CA GLN A 155 26.16 -5.60 0.80
C GLN A 155 27.58 -5.54 0.20
N TYR A 156 27.73 -5.01 -1.00
CA TYR A 156 29.03 -4.94 -1.68
C TYR A 156 29.75 -3.60 -1.60
N TRP A 157 29.20 -2.61 -0.89
CA TRP A 157 29.76 -1.26 -0.81
C TRP A 157 30.05 -0.79 0.64
N ASP A 158 30.07 -1.69 1.61
CA ASP A 158 30.63 -1.43 2.93
C ASP A 158 32.08 -1.88 3.03
#